data_28e78919257c38f0dcaa395623384580
#
_entry.id   28e78919257c38f0dcaa395623384580
#
_cell.length_a   1.000
_cell.length_b   1.000
_cell.length_c   1.000
_cell.angle_alpha   90.00
_cell.angle_beta   90.00
_cell.angle_gamma   90.00
#
_symmetry.space_group_name_H-M   'P 1'
#
loop_
_entity.id
_entity.type
_entity.pdbx_description
1 polymer ?
#
loop_
_entity_poly.entity_id
_entity_poly.type
_entity_poly.pdbx_seq_one_letter_code
_entity_poly.pdbx_strand_id
1 'polypeptide(L)'
;MNISADFTVDELSGRWRSPEAAEVFPGIFGIDDFWLHSPFWAIHFNAYQDPGCAGRLFELIIMGMFELRPPSLVTPGARDADFSRVKVCLRLFDPGLVAAADEAKSGDGDWRAGEWQDVSHGGCPPLDLPGVDECPLEYDLLGLARSRDRSADRLYFGQRHHDELGSIWTRRAPGLLDYYVTRVVGTPPPIGHGAEWGPGEWFRVTSAYTLSPQGTPAGRGAP
;
A
#
# COMPACT_ATOMS: atom_id res chain seq x y z
N MET A 1 -0.72 -20.70 -15.08
CA MET A 1 -0.64 -19.29 -15.52
C MET A 1 0.81 -18.88 -15.39
N ASN A 2 1.42 -18.26 -16.41
CA ASN A 2 2.84 -17.87 -16.31
C ASN A 2 2.93 -16.39 -15.93
N ILE A 3 3.76 -16.06 -14.94
CA ILE A 3 4.09 -14.68 -14.58
C ILE A 3 5.04 -14.13 -15.65
N SER A 4 4.81 -12.90 -16.07
CA SER A 4 5.60 -12.22 -17.11
C SER A 4 5.96 -10.82 -16.67
N ALA A 5 7.16 -10.37 -17.03
CA ALA A 5 7.59 -8.96 -16.93
C ALA A 5 7.17 -8.14 -18.17
N ASP A 6 6.59 -8.78 -19.19
CA ASP A 6 6.13 -8.11 -20.42
C ASP A 6 4.73 -7.53 -20.20
N PHE A 7 4.66 -6.42 -19.49
CA PHE A 7 3.44 -5.63 -19.29
C PHE A 7 3.77 -4.14 -19.18
N THR A 8 2.79 -3.33 -19.50
CA THR A 8 2.88 -1.87 -19.45
C THR A 8 2.20 -1.34 -18.18
N VAL A 9 2.45 -0.08 -17.84
CA VAL A 9 1.79 0.60 -16.74
C VAL A 9 0.28 0.69 -16.94
N ASP A 10 -0.19 0.85 -18.19
CA ASP A 10 -1.62 0.92 -18.50
C ASP A 10 -2.34 -0.41 -18.24
N GLU A 11 -1.64 -1.53 -18.40
CA GLU A 11 -2.18 -2.84 -18.10
C GLU A 11 -2.34 -3.09 -16.60
N LEU A 12 -1.63 -2.36 -15.75
CA LEU A 12 -1.79 -2.38 -14.30
C LEU A 12 -2.98 -1.53 -13.84
N SER A 13 -3.41 -0.57 -14.67
CA SER A 13 -4.46 0.38 -14.29
C SER A 13 -5.75 -0.34 -13.90
N GLY A 14 -6.29 0.02 -12.73
CA GLY A 14 -7.52 -0.53 -12.18
C GLY A 14 -7.42 -0.89 -10.71
N ARG A 15 -8.45 -1.62 -10.24
CA ARG A 15 -8.51 -2.14 -8.88
C ARG A 15 -8.11 -3.60 -8.83
N TRP A 16 -7.34 -3.93 -7.80
CA TRP A 16 -6.83 -5.26 -7.56
C TRP A 16 -7.09 -5.64 -6.11
N ARG A 17 -7.64 -6.82 -5.86
CA ARG A 17 -8.00 -7.24 -4.51
C ARG A 17 -7.59 -8.67 -4.22
N SER A 18 -7.17 -8.93 -2.97
CA SER A 18 -6.96 -10.29 -2.47
C SER A 18 -8.24 -11.11 -2.63
N PRO A 19 -8.19 -12.30 -3.23
CA PRO A 19 -9.37 -13.17 -3.37
C PRO A 19 -9.85 -13.70 -2.01
N GLU A 20 -8.94 -13.84 -1.07
CA GLU A 20 -9.15 -14.33 0.31
C GLU A 20 -8.14 -13.68 1.25
N ALA A 21 -8.35 -13.80 2.56
CA ALA A 21 -7.40 -13.32 3.55
C ALA A 21 -6.17 -14.25 3.56
N ALA A 22 -4.98 -13.63 3.48
CA ALA A 22 -3.71 -14.33 3.60
C ALA A 22 -3.07 -14.02 4.95
N GLU A 23 -2.35 -14.98 5.55
CA GLU A 23 -1.53 -14.71 6.73
C GLU A 23 -0.33 -13.86 6.31
N VAL A 24 -0.30 -12.61 6.78
CA VAL A 24 0.74 -11.62 6.45
C VAL A 24 1.79 -11.50 7.55
N PHE A 25 1.40 -11.76 8.80
CA PHE A 25 2.25 -11.93 9.96
C PHE A 25 1.70 -13.08 10.80
N PRO A 26 2.49 -13.70 11.68
CA PRO A 26 2.01 -14.80 12.53
C PRO A 26 0.72 -14.43 13.28
N GLY A 27 -0.38 -15.11 12.94
CA GLY A 27 -1.70 -14.88 13.55
C GLY A 27 -2.43 -13.62 13.06
N ILE A 28 -1.91 -12.90 12.05
CA ILE A 28 -2.57 -11.74 11.45
C ILE A 28 -2.86 -12.03 9.98
N PHE A 29 -4.13 -11.92 9.61
CA PHE A 29 -4.62 -12.16 8.27
C PHE A 29 -4.99 -10.86 7.59
N GLY A 30 -4.59 -10.68 6.32
CA GLY A 30 -4.75 -9.45 5.56
C GLY A 30 -5.58 -9.62 4.31
N ILE A 31 -6.34 -8.59 4.00
CA ILE A 31 -6.98 -8.37 2.70
C ILE A 31 -6.43 -7.09 2.11
N ASP A 32 -5.76 -7.19 0.98
CA ASP A 32 -5.29 -6.06 0.20
C ASP A 32 -6.33 -5.62 -0.83
N ASP A 33 -6.47 -4.32 -0.98
CA ASP A 33 -7.28 -3.68 -2.01
C ASP A 33 -6.45 -2.56 -2.64
N PHE A 34 -5.79 -2.86 -3.76
CA PHE A 34 -4.91 -1.92 -4.46
C PHE A 34 -5.64 -1.16 -5.57
N TRP A 35 -5.23 0.06 -5.75
CA TRP A 35 -5.58 0.93 -6.85
C TRP A 35 -4.33 1.42 -7.53
N LEU A 36 -4.24 1.15 -8.82
CA LEU A 36 -3.15 1.60 -9.67
C LEU A 36 -3.75 2.43 -10.79
N HIS A 37 -3.33 3.67 -10.90
CA HIS A 37 -3.69 4.56 -11.99
C HIS A 37 -2.55 5.56 -12.20
N SER A 38 -1.63 5.21 -13.08
CA SER A 38 -0.38 5.94 -13.27
C SER A 38 -0.57 7.45 -13.36
N PRO A 39 0.21 8.25 -12.64
CA PRO A 39 1.32 7.84 -11.77
C PRO A 39 0.91 7.48 -10.33
N PHE A 40 -0.37 7.38 -10.01
CA PHE A 40 -0.89 7.25 -8.66
C PHE A 40 -1.15 5.80 -8.27
N TRP A 41 -1.00 5.53 -6.98
CA TRP A 41 -1.38 4.28 -6.36
C TRP A 41 -2.00 4.51 -4.98
N ALA A 42 -2.79 3.54 -4.55
CA ALA A 42 -3.23 3.44 -3.18
C ALA A 42 -3.42 1.97 -2.80
N ILE A 43 -3.30 1.70 -1.51
CA ILE A 43 -3.70 0.44 -0.89
C ILE A 43 -4.65 0.73 0.26
N HIS A 44 -5.71 -0.08 0.37
CA HIS A 44 -6.50 -0.23 1.58
C HIS A 44 -6.28 -1.64 2.10
N PHE A 45 -5.48 -1.75 3.14
CA PHE A 45 -5.18 -2.99 3.82
C PHE A 45 -6.09 -3.17 5.03
N ASN A 46 -6.69 -4.34 5.17
CA ASN A 46 -7.55 -4.69 6.30
C ASN A 46 -6.95 -5.88 7.02
N ALA A 47 -6.67 -5.73 8.31
CA ALA A 47 -6.06 -6.75 9.17
C ALA A 47 -7.08 -7.39 10.12
N TYR A 48 -6.98 -8.71 10.27
CA TYR A 48 -7.90 -9.54 11.04
C TYR A 48 -7.14 -10.55 11.91
N GLN A 49 -7.78 -11.02 12.98
CA GLN A 49 -7.26 -12.07 13.88
C GLN A 49 -7.44 -13.48 13.31
N ASP A 50 -8.27 -13.64 12.28
CA ASP A 50 -8.62 -14.95 11.74
C ASP A 50 -8.84 -14.88 10.22
N PRO A 51 -8.68 -16.01 9.50
CA PRO A 51 -8.85 -16.06 8.05
C PRO A 51 -10.30 -15.84 7.60
N GLY A 52 -11.28 -15.97 8.50
CA GLY A 52 -12.70 -15.69 8.22
C GLY A 52 -13.06 -14.21 8.30
N CYS A 53 -12.09 -13.34 8.60
CA CYS A 53 -12.25 -11.89 8.70
C CYS A 53 -13.27 -11.44 9.77
N ALA A 54 -13.46 -12.21 10.83
CA ALA A 54 -14.43 -11.88 11.90
C ALA A 54 -13.87 -10.89 12.91
N GLY A 55 -12.61 -11.04 13.32
CA GLY A 55 -11.94 -10.18 14.32
C GLY A 55 -11.09 -9.11 13.63
N ARG A 56 -11.67 -7.94 13.33
CA ARG A 56 -10.93 -6.83 12.73
C ARG A 56 -9.97 -6.21 13.73
N LEU A 57 -8.69 -6.08 13.36
CA LEU A 57 -7.65 -5.45 14.16
C LEU A 57 -7.47 -3.98 13.80
N PHE A 58 -7.17 -3.73 12.52
CA PHE A 58 -6.97 -2.37 12.00
C PHE A 58 -7.21 -2.31 10.50
N GLU A 59 -7.33 -1.09 10.01
CA GLU A 59 -7.31 -0.74 8.60
C GLU A 59 -6.22 0.28 8.35
N LEU A 60 -5.51 0.12 7.24
CA LEU A 60 -4.44 1.00 6.81
C LEU A 60 -4.71 1.47 5.38
N ILE A 61 -4.59 2.77 5.15
CA ILE A 61 -4.59 3.35 3.81
C ILE A 61 -3.24 4.01 3.58
N ILE A 62 -2.55 3.63 2.50
CA ILE A 62 -1.36 4.32 2.02
C ILE A 62 -1.66 4.84 0.62
N MET A 63 -1.25 6.06 0.33
CA MET A 63 -1.40 6.68 -0.98
C MET A 63 -0.10 7.36 -1.41
N GLY A 64 0.13 7.35 -2.73
CA GLY A 64 1.28 8.02 -3.29
C GLY A 64 1.37 7.91 -4.82
N MET A 65 2.59 7.96 -5.32
CA MET A 65 2.88 7.77 -6.73
C MET A 65 3.74 6.52 -6.93
N PHE A 66 3.60 5.86 -8.08
CA PHE A 66 4.45 4.74 -8.43
C PHE A 66 5.07 4.91 -9.82
N GLU A 67 6.21 4.32 -9.97
CA GLU A 67 6.94 4.24 -11.24
C GLU A 67 7.29 2.78 -11.54
N LEU A 68 6.84 2.31 -12.70
CA LEU A 68 7.19 0.98 -13.18
C LEU A 68 8.56 1.04 -13.85
N ARG A 69 9.52 0.30 -13.31
CA ARG A 69 10.90 0.22 -13.77
C ARG A 69 11.09 -0.87 -14.83
N PRO A 70 12.28 -0.99 -15.44
CA PRO A 70 12.60 -2.11 -16.32
C PRO A 70 12.37 -3.49 -15.68
N PRO A 71 12.36 -4.57 -16.49
CA PRO A 71 12.36 -5.93 -15.96
C PRO A 71 13.46 -6.14 -14.93
N SER A 72 13.12 -6.84 -13.83
CA SER A 72 14.07 -7.14 -12.77
C SER A 72 15.20 -8.03 -13.27
N LEU A 73 16.43 -7.66 -12.93
CA LEU A 73 17.61 -8.46 -13.24
C LEU A 73 17.78 -9.65 -12.27
N VAL A 74 17.07 -9.64 -11.15
CA VAL A 74 17.21 -10.62 -10.07
C VAL A 74 16.05 -11.61 -10.08
N THR A 75 14.83 -11.14 -10.36
CA THR A 75 13.62 -11.96 -10.30
C THR A 75 13.01 -12.12 -11.69
N PRO A 76 13.25 -13.27 -12.39
CA PRO A 76 12.68 -13.52 -13.70
C PRO A 76 11.15 -13.43 -13.68
N GLY A 77 10.58 -12.77 -14.69
CA GLY A 77 9.13 -12.58 -14.81
C GLY A 77 8.57 -11.41 -14.02
N ALA A 78 9.38 -10.69 -13.23
CA ALA A 78 9.00 -9.49 -12.52
C ALA A 78 9.60 -8.22 -13.14
N ARG A 79 9.01 -7.08 -12.83
CA ARG A 79 9.55 -5.74 -13.06
C ARG A 79 9.79 -5.07 -11.71
N ASP A 80 10.83 -4.28 -11.65
CA ASP A 80 11.03 -3.38 -10.52
C ASP A 80 9.95 -2.30 -10.51
N ALA A 81 9.49 -1.91 -9.33
CA ALA A 81 8.53 -0.84 -9.12
C ALA A 81 8.92 -0.02 -7.89
N ASP A 82 8.79 1.30 -8.00
CA ASP A 82 9.08 2.23 -6.94
C ASP A 82 7.76 2.90 -6.51
N PHE A 83 7.42 2.78 -5.23
CA PHE A 83 6.19 3.32 -4.66
C PHE A 83 6.52 4.43 -3.66
N SER A 84 6.27 5.70 -4.04
CA SER A 84 6.39 6.78 -3.08
C SER A 84 5.15 6.83 -2.18
N ARG A 85 5.36 7.21 -0.92
CA ARG A 85 4.30 7.47 0.03
C ARG A 85 4.09 8.97 0.16
N VAL A 86 2.84 9.40 0.18
CA VAL A 86 2.45 10.80 0.38
C VAL A 86 1.56 10.92 1.62
N LYS A 87 0.74 9.92 1.85
CA LYS A 87 -0.18 9.88 2.98
C LYS A 87 -0.35 8.47 3.52
N VAL A 88 -0.42 8.39 4.86
CA VAL A 88 -0.70 7.16 5.60
C VAL A 88 -1.79 7.45 6.61
N CYS A 89 -2.92 6.73 6.50
CA CYS A 89 -4.02 6.82 7.45
C CYS A 89 -4.25 5.45 8.09
N LEU A 90 -4.51 5.45 9.39
CA LEU A 90 -4.72 4.24 10.17
C LEU A 90 -6.01 4.33 10.97
N ARG A 91 -6.73 3.22 11.07
CA ARG A 91 -7.92 3.07 11.91
C ARG A 91 -7.80 1.78 12.70
N LEU A 92 -7.84 1.89 14.02
CA LEU A 92 -7.68 0.77 14.95
C LEU A 92 -9.05 0.31 15.47
N PHE A 93 -9.22 -1.01 15.63
CA PHE A 93 -10.43 -1.59 16.19
C PHE A 93 -10.13 -2.38 17.46
N ASP A 94 -8.94 -2.97 17.56
CA ASP A 94 -8.50 -3.71 18.74
C ASP A 94 -8.17 -2.75 19.89
N PRO A 95 -8.78 -2.92 21.09
CA PRO A 95 -8.56 -2.01 22.20
C PRO A 95 -7.11 -1.96 22.69
N GLY A 96 -6.36 -3.06 22.55
CA GLY A 96 -4.94 -3.12 22.92
C GLY A 96 -4.09 -2.28 21.99
N LEU A 97 -4.37 -2.36 20.68
CA LEU A 97 -3.70 -1.51 19.67
C LEU A 97 -4.06 -0.02 19.86
N VAL A 98 -5.33 0.29 20.17
CA VAL A 98 -5.74 1.67 20.48
C VAL A 98 -4.96 2.22 21.66
N ALA A 99 -4.88 1.48 22.78
CA ALA A 99 -4.15 1.91 23.95
C ALA A 99 -2.64 2.07 23.67
N ALA A 100 -2.04 1.15 22.94
CA ALA A 100 -0.62 1.22 22.59
C ALA A 100 -0.30 2.41 21.68
N ALA A 101 -1.16 2.69 20.70
CA ALA A 101 -0.99 3.84 19.80
C ALA A 101 -1.16 5.18 20.53
N ASP A 102 -2.07 5.25 21.49
CA ASP A 102 -2.29 6.43 22.33
C ASP A 102 -1.09 6.68 23.27
N GLU A 103 -0.57 5.62 23.90
CA GLU A 103 0.64 5.68 24.74
C GLU A 103 1.87 6.13 23.93
N ALA A 104 2.00 5.62 22.69
CA ALA A 104 3.08 5.98 21.78
C ALA A 104 2.90 7.37 21.16
N LYS A 105 1.76 8.05 21.37
CA LYS A 105 1.39 9.32 20.77
C LYS A 105 1.49 9.30 19.24
N SER A 106 1.05 8.20 18.66
CA SER A 106 0.99 8.03 17.21
C SER A 106 -0.13 8.91 16.62
N GLY A 107 0.09 9.51 15.43
CA GLY A 107 -0.93 10.34 14.78
C GLY A 107 -1.16 11.70 15.43
N ASP A 108 -2.29 12.32 15.09
CA ASP A 108 -2.56 13.74 15.39
C ASP A 108 -3.40 13.98 16.67
N GLY A 109 -3.82 12.95 17.38
CA GLY A 109 -4.69 13.11 18.54
C GLY A 109 -4.95 11.85 19.36
N ASP A 110 -5.88 11.95 20.30
CA ASP A 110 -6.30 10.83 21.13
C ASP A 110 -6.91 9.72 20.27
N TRP A 111 -6.45 8.50 20.45
CA TRP A 111 -6.93 7.36 19.70
C TRP A 111 -8.30 6.88 20.18
N ARG A 112 -9.20 6.63 19.23
CA ARG A 112 -10.50 6.02 19.48
C ARG A 112 -10.75 4.88 18.51
N ALA A 113 -11.31 3.80 19.02
CA ALA A 113 -11.62 2.65 18.19
C ALA A 113 -12.58 3.03 17.05
N GLY A 114 -12.21 2.66 15.82
CA GLY A 114 -13.02 2.91 14.63
C GLY A 114 -12.88 4.32 14.04
N GLU A 115 -12.06 5.21 14.60
CA GLU A 115 -11.77 6.52 14.04
C GLU A 115 -10.48 6.52 13.24
N TRP A 116 -10.45 7.26 12.11
CA TRP A 116 -9.28 7.43 11.29
C TRP A 116 -8.33 8.45 11.87
N GLN A 117 -7.04 8.11 11.88
CA GLN A 117 -5.95 9.02 12.24
C GLN A 117 -4.98 9.15 11.05
N ASP A 118 -4.47 10.35 10.84
CA ASP A 118 -3.34 10.61 9.94
C ASP A 118 -2.05 10.27 10.68
N VAL A 119 -1.35 9.25 10.21
CA VAL A 119 -0.05 8.82 10.75
C VAL A 119 1.08 9.05 9.76
N SER A 120 0.88 9.93 8.79
CA SER A 120 1.90 10.28 7.79
C SER A 120 3.18 10.78 8.42
N HIS A 121 3.07 11.56 9.51
CA HIS A 121 4.20 12.02 10.30
C HIS A 121 4.37 11.13 11.54
N GLY A 122 5.57 10.57 11.71
CA GLY A 122 5.92 9.75 12.86
C GLY A 122 5.39 8.31 12.83
N GLY A 123 4.50 7.95 11.92
CA GLY A 123 4.01 6.59 11.78
C GLY A 123 3.19 6.07 12.96
N CYS A 124 3.23 4.76 13.16
CA CYS A 124 2.62 4.06 14.30
C CYS A 124 3.59 2.98 14.82
N PRO A 125 4.51 3.30 15.73
CA PRO A 125 5.52 2.38 16.22
C PRO A 125 4.98 1.06 16.79
N PRO A 126 3.81 1.01 17.47
CA PRO A 126 3.25 -0.27 17.92
C PRO A 126 2.91 -1.26 16.80
N LEU A 127 2.83 -0.80 15.54
CA LEU A 127 2.59 -1.62 14.35
C LEU A 127 3.82 -1.71 13.45
N ASP A 128 5.00 -1.25 13.89
CA ASP A 128 6.21 -1.09 13.06
C ASP A 128 5.91 -0.34 11.74
N LEU A 129 4.95 0.58 11.79
CA LEU A 129 4.53 1.38 10.64
C LEU A 129 5.29 2.71 10.64
N PRO A 130 6.28 2.90 9.76
CA PRO A 130 7.02 4.14 9.68
C PRO A 130 6.20 5.26 9.07
N GLY A 131 6.48 6.49 9.44
CA GLY A 131 5.95 7.68 8.79
C GLY A 131 6.51 7.87 7.39
N VAL A 132 5.90 8.79 6.63
CA VAL A 132 6.35 9.15 5.28
C VAL A 132 7.77 9.71 5.30
N ASP A 133 8.12 10.49 6.32
CA ASP A 133 9.45 11.10 6.44
C ASP A 133 10.56 10.05 6.68
N GLU A 134 10.22 8.95 7.34
CA GLU A 134 11.14 7.85 7.62
C GLU A 134 11.25 6.88 6.43
N CYS A 135 10.13 6.57 5.78
CA CYS A 135 10.05 5.70 4.62
C CYS A 135 9.25 6.36 3.49
N PRO A 136 9.84 7.34 2.77
CA PRO A 136 9.13 8.06 1.70
C PRO A 136 8.98 7.23 0.43
N LEU A 137 9.79 6.18 0.26
CA LEU A 137 9.87 5.39 -0.97
C LEU A 137 10.06 3.91 -0.63
N GLU A 138 9.24 3.07 -1.24
CA GLU A 138 9.36 1.62 -1.18
C GLU A 138 9.82 1.07 -2.53
N TYR A 139 10.78 0.16 -2.51
CA TYR A 139 11.30 -0.54 -3.67
C TYR A 139 10.73 -1.95 -3.71
N ASP A 140 9.88 -2.22 -4.67
CA ASP A 140 9.14 -3.47 -4.76
C ASP A 140 9.31 -4.13 -6.14
N LEU A 141 8.69 -5.28 -6.32
CA LEU A 141 8.56 -6.03 -7.55
C LEU A 141 7.09 -6.17 -7.93
N LEU A 142 6.82 -6.15 -9.21
CA LEU A 142 5.51 -6.48 -9.75
C LEU A 142 5.63 -7.60 -10.78
N GLY A 143 4.78 -8.61 -10.67
CA GLY A 143 4.64 -9.68 -11.65
C GLY A 143 3.20 -9.83 -12.09
N LEU A 144 2.95 -9.91 -13.39
CA LEU A 144 1.59 -10.04 -13.94
C LEU A 144 1.40 -11.41 -14.60
N ALA A 145 0.43 -12.16 -14.11
CA ALA A 145 -0.04 -13.38 -14.78
C ALA A 145 -1.39 -13.13 -15.43
N ARG A 146 -1.42 -13.13 -16.77
CA ARG A 146 -2.63 -12.84 -17.53
C ARG A 146 -3.53 -14.05 -17.68
N SER A 147 -4.83 -13.83 -17.57
CA SER A 147 -5.87 -14.75 -18.04
C SER A 147 -6.28 -14.39 -19.49
N ARG A 148 -7.00 -15.31 -20.15
CA ARG A 148 -7.43 -15.09 -21.54
C ARG A 148 -8.40 -13.91 -21.68
N ASP A 149 -9.24 -13.68 -20.70
CA ASP A 149 -10.30 -12.67 -20.67
C ASP A 149 -10.00 -11.49 -19.74
N ARG A 150 -8.81 -11.48 -19.14
CA ARG A 150 -8.36 -10.51 -18.13
C ARG A 150 -9.17 -10.47 -16.83
N SER A 151 -10.27 -11.18 -16.72
CA SER A 151 -11.09 -11.18 -15.49
C SER A 151 -10.45 -11.90 -14.32
N ALA A 152 -9.50 -12.79 -14.61
CA ALA A 152 -8.73 -13.55 -13.65
C ALA A 152 -7.23 -13.24 -13.72
N ASP A 153 -6.85 -12.07 -14.23
CA ASP A 153 -5.47 -11.59 -14.14
C ASP A 153 -5.03 -11.56 -12.67
N ARG A 154 -3.78 -11.96 -12.42
CA ARG A 154 -3.19 -11.98 -11.10
C ARG A 154 -1.98 -11.05 -11.05
N LEU A 155 -1.97 -10.14 -10.09
CA LEU A 155 -0.84 -9.27 -9.82
C LEU A 155 -0.15 -9.75 -8.56
N TYR A 156 1.16 -9.96 -8.66
CA TYR A 156 2.03 -10.39 -7.58
C TYR A 156 2.93 -9.23 -7.17
N PHE A 157 3.17 -9.12 -5.88
CA PHE A 157 4.11 -8.18 -5.28
C PHE A 157 5.36 -8.89 -4.82
N GLY A 158 6.41 -8.13 -4.51
CA GLY A 158 7.67 -8.65 -4.01
C GLY A 158 7.55 -9.19 -2.59
N GLN A 159 8.31 -10.24 -2.32
CA GLN A 159 8.42 -10.83 -0.98
C GLN A 159 9.26 -9.91 -0.09
N ARG A 160 8.65 -9.28 0.90
CA ARG A 160 9.37 -8.45 1.87
C ARG A 160 10.04 -9.32 2.92
N HIS A 161 11.27 -8.98 3.29
CA HIS A 161 11.88 -9.54 4.48
C HIS A 161 11.24 -8.93 5.72
N HIS A 162 11.09 -9.73 6.78
CA HIS A 162 10.44 -9.35 8.04
C HIS A 162 11.08 -8.15 8.75
N ASP A 163 12.34 -7.87 8.45
CA ASP A 163 13.17 -6.85 9.08
C ASP A 163 13.47 -5.67 8.13
N GLU A 164 12.83 -5.61 6.96
CA GLU A 164 13.16 -4.61 5.95
C GLU A 164 11.90 -3.91 5.43
N LEU A 165 11.87 -2.60 5.66
CA LEU A 165 10.79 -1.72 5.22
C LEU A 165 10.71 -1.50 3.69
N GLY A 166 11.52 -2.21 2.90
CA GLY A 166 11.57 -1.99 1.45
C GLY A 166 12.15 -0.63 1.04
N SER A 167 12.67 0.17 2.00
CA SER A 167 13.16 1.52 1.77
C SER A 167 14.57 1.60 1.16
N ILE A 168 15.25 0.47 1.00
CA ILE A 168 16.62 0.42 0.48
C ILE A 168 16.60 -0.21 -0.91
N TRP A 169 16.90 0.58 -1.95
CA TRP A 169 16.85 0.14 -3.35
C TRP A 169 17.75 -1.07 -3.68
N THR A 170 18.86 -1.27 -2.94
CA THR A 170 19.75 -2.42 -3.10
C THR A 170 19.21 -3.70 -2.46
N ARG A 171 18.11 -3.61 -1.72
CA ARG A 171 17.44 -4.71 -1.03
C ARG A 171 16.02 -4.92 -1.53
N ARG A 172 15.82 -4.78 -2.84
CA ARG A 172 14.56 -5.20 -3.47
C ARG A 172 14.28 -6.66 -3.14
N ALA A 173 13.01 -6.98 -3.07
CA ALA A 173 12.56 -8.34 -2.82
C ALA A 173 13.29 -9.35 -3.70
N PRO A 174 13.79 -10.48 -3.16
CA PRO A 174 14.49 -11.51 -3.92
C PRO A 174 13.56 -12.36 -4.77
N GLY A 175 12.25 -12.23 -4.61
CA GLY A 175 11.23 -12.99 -5.33
C GLY A 175 9.86 -12.36 -5.19
N LEU A 176 8.87 -12.97 -5.82
CA LEU A 176 7.48 -12.60 -5.69
C LEU A 176 6.84 -13.37 -4.53
N LEU A 177 5.83 -12.76 -3.90
CA LEU A 177 4.99 -13.41 -2.90
C LEU A 177 4.23 -14.61 -3.50
N ASP A 178 3.92 -15.61 -2.68
CA ASP A 178 3.11 -16.76 -3.09
C ASP A 178 1.63 -16.40 -3.23
N TYR A 179 1.17 -15.33 -2.57
CA TYR A 179 -0.18 -14.82 -2.73
C TYR A 179 -0.25 -13.69 -3.77
N TYR A 180 -1.42 -13.44 -4.28
CA TYR A 180 -1.68 -12.49 -5.35
C TYR A 180 -2.99 -11.74 -5.11
N VAL A 181 -3.12 -10.61 -5.80
CA VAL A 181 -4.38 -9.91 -5.94
C VAL A 181 -4.96 -10.13 -7.35
N THR A 182 -6.27 -10.16 -7.44
CA THR A 182 -7.00 -10.32 -8.71
C THR A 182 -7.63 -9.02 -9.15
N ARG A 183 -7.77 -8.84 -10.46
CA ARG A 183 -8.43 -7.69 -11.02
C ARG A 183 -9.91 -7.67 -10.64
N VAL A 184 -10.38 -6.56 -10.11
CA VAL A 184 -11.80 -6.33 -9.83
C VAL A 184 -12.44 -5.70 -11.06
N VAL A 185 -13.41 -6.40 -11.66
CA VAL A 185 -14.17 -5.89 -12.80
C VAL A 185 -15.32 -5.02 -12.29
N GLY A 186 -15.43 -3.80 -12.80
CA GLY A 186 -16.49 -2.84 -12.44
C GLY A 186 -15.96 -1.46 -12.09
N THR A 187 -16.88 -0.54 -11.78
CA THR A 187 -16.50 0.79 -11.30
C THR A 187 -15.84 0.66 -9.94
N PRO A 188 -14.63 1.21 -9.78
CA PRO A 188 -13.98 1.16 -8.50
C PRO A 188 -14.86 1.83 -7.45
N PRO A 189 -15.07 1.21 -6.26
CA PRO A 189 -15.60 1.99 -5.16
C PRO A 189 -14.61 3.12 -4.87
N PRO A 190 -15.10 4.29 -4.48
CA PRO A 190 -14.22 5.29 -3.94
C PRO A 190 -13.43 4.67 -2.79
N ILE A 191 -12.11 4.88 -2.77
CA ILE A 191 -11.35 4.67 -1.55
C ILE A 191 -11.88 5.75 -0.62
N GLY A 192 -12.90 5.46 0.11
CA GLY A 192 -13.60 6.49 0.85
C GLY A 192 -14.10 5.95 2.16
N HIS A 193 -13.71 6.62 3.15
CA HIS A 193 -14.38 6.59 4.40
C HIS A 193 -15.41 7.66 4.39
N GLY A 194 -16.63 7.29 4.22
CA GLY A 194 -17.66 8.31 4.13
C GLY A 194 -17.25 9.37 3.07
N ALA A 195 -18.00 10.30 2.72
CA ALA A 195 -17.85 11.24 1.60
C ALA A 195 -16.49 11.99 1.43
N GLU A 196 -15.47 11.69 2.23
CA GLU A 196 -14.26 12.53 2.33
C GLU A 196 -13.12 12.15 1.38
N TRP A 197 -13.11 10.93 0.81
CA TRP A 197 -11.97 10.45 0.01
C TRP A 197 -12.40 9.90 -1.35
N GLY A 198 -13.18 10.66 -2.08
CA GLY A 198 -13.53 10.33 -3.46
C GLY A 198 -12.34 10.52 -4.42
N PRO A 199 -12.39 9.92 -5.64
CA PRO A 199 -11.34 10.07 -6.65
C PRO A 199 -10.89 11.52 -6.89
N GLY A 200 -11.79 12.50 -6.74
CA GLY A 200 -11.48 13.92 -6.89
C GLY A 200 -10.66 14.52 -5.75
N GLU A 201 -10.71 13.97 -4.55
CA GLU A 201 -9.88 14.42 -3.42
C GLU A 201 -8.51 13.77 -3.43
N TRP A 202 -8.43 12.54 -3.90
CA TRP A 202 -7.19 11.87 -4.15
C TRP A 202 -6.29 12.67 -5.10
N PHE A 203 -6.84 13.18 -6.18
CA PHE A 203 -6.13 14.07 -7.10
C PHE A 203 -5.72 15.40 -6.44
N ARG A 204 -6.48 15.92 -5.47
CA ARG A 204 -6.12 17.15 -4.75
C ARG A 204 -4.98 16.96 -3.76
N VAL A 205 -4.94 15.84 -3.06
CA VAL A 205 -3.84 15.50 -2.14
C VAL A 205 -2.54 15.35 -2.91
N THR A 206 -2.56 14.60 -4.03
CA THR A 206 -1.36 14.36 -4.85
C THR A 206 -0.91 15.61 -5.61
N SER A 207 -1.82 16.49 -6.04
CA SER A 207 -1.45 17.74 -6.73
C SER A 207 -0.83 18.80 -5.82
N ALA A 208 -1.03 18.70 -4.50
CA ALA A 208 -0.39 19.59 -3.53
C ALA A 208 1.09 19.23 -3.26
N TYR A 209 1.53 18.04 -3.66
CA TYR A 209 2.91 17.57 -3.51
C TYR A 209 3.58 17.50 -4.88
N THR A 210 4.10 18.63 -5.35
CA THR A 210 5.04 18.64 -6.48
C THR A 210 6.36 18.07 -5.99
N LEU A 211 6.66 16.83 -6.33
CA LEU A 211 8.00 16.28 -6.09
C LEU A 211 8.99 17.04 -6.97
N SER A 212 10.03 17.59 -6.33
CA SER A 212 11.21 18.05 -7.05
C SER A 212 11.79 16.86 -7.84
N PRO A 213 12.33 17.09 -9.05
CA PRO A 213 12.98 16.03 -9.84
C PRO A 213 14.12 15.30 -9.12
N GLN A 214 14.51 15.75 -7.95
CA GLN A 214 15.58 15.18 -7.12
C GLN A 214 15.08 14.53 -5.81
N GLY A 215 13.77 14.29 -5.68
CA GLY A 215 13.23 13.53 -4.53
C GLY A 215 13.28 14.23 -3.17
N THR A 216 13.57 15.54 -3.14
CA THR A 216 13.57 16.30 -1.88
C THR A 216 12.25 17.08 -1.80
N PRO A 217 11.45 16.96 -0.73
CA PRO A 217 10.26 17.78 -0.55
C PRO A 217 10.67 19.25 -0.48
N ALA A 218 10.04 20.09 -1.30
CA ALA A 218 10.26 21.52 -1.27
C ALA A 218 9.77 22.07 0.08
N GLY A 219 10.72 22.38 0.97
CA GLY A 219 10.43 23.02 2.26
C GLY A 219 9.61 24.29 2.03
N ARG A 220 8.53 24.46 2.76
CA ARG A 220 7.81 25.74 2.84
C ARG A 220 8.78 26.78 3.37
N GLY A 221 9.06 27.78 2.57
CA GLY A 221 9.68 29.00 3.08
C GLY A 221 8.77 29.58 4.16
N ALA A 222 9.32 29.77 5.34
CA ALA A 222 8.68 30.53 6.40
C ALA A 222 8.62 32.02 6.02
N PRO A 223 7.65 32.79 6.53
CA PRO A 223 7.45 34.21 6.25
C PRO A 223 8.60 35.09 6.74
#